data_6041704f390a0e7c01c2c03bf49e2cb3
#
_entry.id   6041704f390a0e7c01c2c03bf49e2cb3
#
_cell.length_a   1.000
_cell.length_b   1.000
_cell.length_c   1.000
_cell.angle_alpha   90.00
_cell.angle_beta   90.00
_cell.angle_gamma   90.00
#
_symmetry.space_group_name_H-M   'P 1'
#
loop_
_entity.id
_entity.type
_entity.pdbx_description
1 polymer ?
#
loop_
_entity_poly.entity_id
_entity_poly.type
_entity_poly.pdbx_seq_one_letter_code
_entity_poly.pdbx_strand_id
1 'polypeptide(L)' 'MPTKVQFTSGEAMTLAEDLDQVNKQFGTQYAGLSAGLFNRVEGDNRTRVTVFASAVSYLQEMPEDDVGLGLL' A
#
# COMPACT_ATOMS: atom_id res chain seq x y z
N MET A 1 10.20 2.62 -3.12
CA MET A 1 9.62 1.35 -3.57
C MET A 1 8.15 1.31 -3.25
N PRO A 2 7.31 0.91 -4.18
CA PRO A 2 5.87 0.83 -3.89
C PRO A 2 5.55 -0.29 -2.91
N THR A 3 4.36 -0.23 -2.37
CA THR A 3 3.89 -1.19 -1.38
C THR A 3 2.63 -1.87 -1.89
N LYS A 4 2.60 -3.18 -1.82
CA LYS A 4 1.40 -3.96 -2.10
C LYS A 4 0.62 -4.12 -0.81
N VAL A 5 -0.66 -3.81 -0.87
CA VAL A 5 -1.59 -3.99 0.25
C VAL A 5 -2.52 -5.14 -0.09
N GLN A 6 -2.53 -6.15 0.77
CA GLN A 6 -3.46 -7.26 0.63
C GLN A 6 -4.56 -7.10 1.66
N PHE A 7 -5.80 -7.09 1.19
CA PHE A 7 -6.96 -6.91 2.06
C PHE A 7 -7.53 -8.25 2.50
N THR A 8 -8.23 -8.23 3.62
CA THR A 8 -8.89 -9.43 4.14
C THR A 8 -9.99 -9.95 3.22
N SER A 9 -10.50 -9.09 2.35
CA SER A 9 -11.50 -9.47 1.35
C SER A 9 -10.93 -10.30 0.21
N GLY A 10 -9.60 -10.36 0.10
CA GLY A 10 -8.93 -11.05 -1.00
C GLY A 10 -8.47 -10.09 -2.09
N GLU A 11 -8.89 -8.84 -2.05
CA GLU A 11 -8.43 -7.84 -3.00
C GLU A 11 -7.05 -7.33 -2.64
N ALA A 12 -6.38 -6.74 -3.60
CA ALA A 12 -5.07 -6.15 -3.40
C ALA A 12 -4.95 -4.87 -4.19
N MET A 13 -4.09 -3.97 -3.74
CA MET A 13 -3.77 -2.77 -4.50
C MET A 13 -2.31 -2.39 -4.27
N THR A 14 -1.79 -1.57 -5.16
CA THR A 14 -0.42 -1.06 -5.06
C THR A 14 -0.48 0.41 -4.68
N LEU A 15 0.29 0.78 -3.67
CA LEU A 15 0.43 2.16 -3.22
C LEU A 15 1.78 2.69 -3.66
N ALA A 16 1.82 3.99 -4.02
CA ALA A 16 3.05 4.64 -4.43
C ALA A 16 4.03 4.82 -3.25
N GLU A 17 3.49 4.95 -2.06
CA GLU A 17 4.29 5.15 -0.85
C GLU A 17 5.10 3.88 -0.52
N ASP A 18 6.26 4.06 0.10
CA ASP A 18 7.05 2.91 0.50
C ASP A 18 6.50 2.30 1.78
N LEU A 19 7.00 1.12 2.11
CA LEU A 19 6.48 0.34 3.25
C LEU A 19 6.60 1.10 4.56
N ASP A 20 7.71 1.81 4.76
CA ASP A 20 7.92 2.57 6.00
C ASP A 20 6.92 3.70 6.12
N GLN A 21 6.64 4.39 5.02
CA GLN A 21 5.65 5.46 4.99
C GLN A 21 4.24 4.94 5.29
N VAL A 22 3.90 3.79 4.73
CA VAL A 22 2.59 3.19 4.96
C VAL A 22 2.43 2.82 6.43
N ASN A 23 3.44 2.19 7.00
CA ASN A 23 3.40 1.81 8.41
C ASN A 23 3.31 3.03 9.32
N LYS A 24 4.02 4.09 8.99
CA LYS A 24 3.99 5.33 9.76
C LYS A 24 2.60 5.95 9.74
N GLN A 25 1.96 5.95 8.60
CA GLN A 25 0.60 6.48 8.46
C GLN A 25 -0.39 5.67 9.28
N PHE A 26 -0.25 4.34 9.26
CA PHE A 26 -1.14 3.48 10.03
C PHE A 26 -0.95 3.64 11.54
N GLY A 27 0.18 4.19 11.96
CA GLY A 27 0.40 4.50 13.36
C GLY A 27 -0.41 5.70 13.84
N THR A 28 -0.96 6.49 12.91
CA THR A 28 -1.79 7.63 13.24
C THR A 28 -3.24 7.18 13.37
N GLN A 29 -3.89 7.58 14.45
CA GLN A 29 -5.28 7.21 14.69
C GLN A 29 -6.21 8.38 14.46
N TYR A 30 -7.31 8.12 13.76
CA TYR A 30 -8.37 9.08 13.53
C TYR A 30 -9.65 8.51 14.14
N ALA A 31 -10.19 9.21 15.13
CA ALA A 31 -11.43 8.78 15.79
C ALA A 31 -11.36 7.34 16.28
N GLY A 32 -10.20 6.91 16.79
CA GLY A 32 -10.03 5.55 17.29
C GLY A 32 -9.74 4.50 16.24
N LEU A 33 -9.64 4.89 14.98
CA LEU A 33 -9.34 3.97 13.89
C LEU A 33 -7.97 4.27 13.31
N SER A 34 -7.20 3.21 13.01
CA SER A 34 -5.96 3.38 12.27
C SER A 34 -6.27 3.44 10.80
N ALA A 35 -5.87 4.54 10.17
CA ALA A 35 -6.11 4.74 8.74
C ALA A 35 -5.00 5.60 8.16
N GLY A 36 -4.86 5.59 6.85
CA GLY A 36 -3.89 6.40 6.16
C GLY A 36 -4.40 6.85 4.81
N LEU A 37 -3.86 7.97 4.36
CA LEU A 37 -4.15 8.53 3.05
C LEU A 37 -2.99 8.21 2.14
N PHE A 38 -3.28 7.51 1.06
CA PHE A 38 -2.24 7.03 0.16
C PHE A 38 -2.59 7.29 -1.29
N ASN A 39 -1.62 7.08 -2.16
CA ASN A 39 -1.81 7.17 -3.59
C ASN A 39 -1.79 5.76 -4.17
N ARG A 40 -2.93 5.33 -4.67
CA ARG A 40 -3.04 4.06 -5.36
C ARG A 40 -2.47 4.21 -6.77
N VAL A 41 -1.66 3.27 -7.17
CA VAL A 41 -1.07 3.22 -8.51
C VAL A 41 -1.77 2.16 -9.33
N GLU A 42 -2.23 2.56 -10.50
CA GLU A 42 -2.89 1.65 -11.41
C GLU A 42 -2.42 2.01 -12.82
N GLY A 43 -1.42 1.30 -13.30
CA GLY A 43 -0.74 1.67 -14.53
C GLY A 43 -0.08 3.03 -14.39
N ASP A 44 -0.44 3.97 -15.24
CA ASP A 44 0.06 5.34 -15.18
C ASP A 44 -0.80 6.26 -14.32
N ASN A 45 -1.91 5.74 -13.81
CA ASN A 45 -2.84 6.55 -13.05
C ASN A 45 -2.55 6.46 -11.56
N ARG A 46 -2.77 7.58 -10.88
CA ARG A 46 -2.67 7.63 -9.42
C ARG A 46 -3.96 8.21 -8.88
N THR A 47 -4.51 7.54 -7.87
CA THR A 47 -5.76 7.94 -7.24
C THR A 47 -5.55 7.97 -5.73
N ARG A 48 -6.02 9.01 -5.09
CA ARG A 48 -5.94 9.11 -3.63
C ARG A 48 -6.97 8.19 -3.00
N VAL A 49 -6.52 7.42 -2.01
CA VAL A 49 -7.38 6.48 -1.31
C VAL A 49 -7.13 6.57 0.18
N THR A 50 -8.17 6.33 0.95
CA THR A 50 -8.03 6.13 2.40
C THR A 50 -8.10 4.65 2.66
N VAL A 51 -7.09 4.13 3.35
CA VAL A 51 -7.02 2.69 3.67
C VAL A 51 -7.12 2.54 5.17
N PHE A 52 -7.99 1.66 5.61
CA PHE A 52 -8.16 1.35 7.03
C PHE A 52 -7.35 0.11 7.38
N ALA A 53 -6.54 0.22 8.43
CA ALA A 53 -5.66 -0.88 8.82
C ALA A 53 -6.44 -2.15 9.15
N SER A 54 -7.66 -2.00 9.67
CA SER A 54 -8.48 -3.17 10.01
C SER A 54 -8.86 -4.02 8.80
N ALA A 55 -8.79 -3.47 7.60
CA ALA A 55 -9.11 -4.20 6.38
C ALA A 55 -7.88 -4.86 5.76
N VAL A 56 -6.70 -4.64 6.31
CA VAL A 56 -5.44 -5.10 5.74
C VAL A 56 -4.99 -6.41 6.38
N SER A 57 -4.69 -7.41 5.55
CA SER A 57 -4.08 -8.65 5.99
C SER A 57 -2.58 -8.49 6.15
N TYR A 58 -1.92 -7.97 5.12
CA TYR A 58 -0.49 -7.73 5.18
C TYR A 58 -0.07 -6.66 4.18
N LEU A 59 1.12 -6.13 4.41
CA LEU A 59 1.78 -5.19 3.51
C LEU A 59 3.04 -5.84 3.00
N GLN A 60 3.38 -5.58 1.75
CA GLN A 60 4.56 -6.15 1.14
C GLN A 60 5.30 -5.09 0.34
N GLU A 61 6.58 -4.94 0.62
CA GLU A 61 7.42 -4.06 -0.16
C GLU A 61 7.66 -4.68 -1.54
N MET A 62 7.43 -3.90 -2.57
CA MET A 62 7.64 -4.36 -3.94
C MET A 62 8.96 -3.81 -4.46
N PRO A 63 9.91 -4.68 -4.82
CA PRO A 63 11.18 -4.21 -5.35
C PRO A 63 10.98 -3.50 -6.68
N GLU A 64 11.67 -2.38 -6.87
CA GLU A 64 11.56 -1.61 -8.10
C GLU A 64 12.16 -2.35 -9.29
N ASP A 65 13.16 -3.14 -9.03
CA ASP A 65 13.87 -3.88 -10.07
C ASP A 65 13.26 -5.25 -10.35
N ASP A 66 12.07 -5.49 -9.82
CA ASP A 66 11.39 -6.75 -10.03
C ASP A 66 11.22 -7.06 -11.51
N VAL A 67 10.91 -6.03 -12.27
CA VAL A 67 10.79 -6.15 -13.72
C VAL A 67 12.13 -6.56 -14.34
N GLY A 68 13.20 -5.95 -13.85
CA GLY A 68 14.53 -6.30 -14.34
C GLY A 68 14.89 -7.75 -14.06
N LEU A 69 14.52 -8.24 -12.90
CA LEU A 69 14.77 -9.63 -12.57
C LEU A 69 13.98 -10.57 -13.46
N GLY A 70 12.82 -10.17 -13.88
CA GLY A 70 12.01 -10.97 -14.79
C GLY A 70 12.63 -11.15 -16.15
N LEU A 71 13.64 -10.36 -16.48
CA LEU A 71 14.34 -10.47 -17.74
C LEU A 71 15.42 -11.54 -17.72
N LEU A 72 15.77 -11.97 -16.57
CA LEU A 72 16.83 -12.96 -16.42
C LEU A 72 16.30 -14.36 -16.63
#